data_8f611034fcab609c79e2cbd72fce0a5f
#
_entry.id   8f611034fcab609c79e2cbd72fce0a5f
#
_cell.length_a   1.000
_cell.length_b   1.000
_cell.length_c   1.000
_cell.angle_alpha   90.00
_cell.angle_beta   90.00
_cell.angle_gamma   90.00
#
_symmetry.space_group_name_H-M   'P 1'
#
loop_
_entity.id
_entity.type
_entity.pdbx_description
1 polymer ?
#
loop_
_entity_poly.entity_id
_entity_poly.type
_entity_poly.pdbx_seq_one_letter_code
_entity_poly.pdbx_strand_id
1 'polypeptide(L)'
;MDVEQALILIDQSLQPEGLTDIQELIFRQCWQGKSYYDIAQEFDYDAGYLRIAGSQLWQQLSLALGEKVTKANLQSALRRRMNASLQASILYPPLTKPDYPGSPVPYQSPFYIQRPPIELDGCAELVQPGALLRIKAPERMGKTSLVGYLLNFAKNQGYKTVCLSFQQADDAAMNDLNRFLRWFCKSISWRLELPPKLEDYWDREIGLAKSNCTRYFERYILPQCHTPLVMALDDLDQLFMYPQIAREFLPLLRVWHEYANESETWESLRTIVAHSTEVYVPLRVNQSPFNVGFPISLPEWDAQQVKLLAQAYELNLADREIEDLMAMVGGYPYLVQLALYTLYHDNIPLTQLLQEALTSSGLYNSHLRRLASLITTPQLADAVKEVMSADETILSDSCLAYKLNSLGLIKLKDNKAMPSCELYRQYFCS
;
A
#
# COMPACT_ATOMS: atom_id res chain seq x y z
N MET A 1 -24.74 21.00 -8.89
CA MET A 1 -23.28 21.26 -8.87
C MET A 1 -23.01 22.37 -9.87
N ASP A 2 -22.51 23.48 -9.41
CA ASP A 2 -22.03 24.56 -10.26
C ASP A 2 -20.57 24.30 -10.72
N VAL A 3 -20.04 25.19 -11.58
CA VAL A 3 -18.70 25.01 -12.15
C VAL A 3 -17.60 25.15 -11.10
N GLU A 4 -17.78 26.00 -10.10
CA GLU A 4 -16.79 26.22 -9.04
C GLU A 4 -16.68 24.99 -8.12
N GLN A 5 -17.82 24.41 -7.73
CA GLN A 5 -17.85 23.16 -6.99
C GLN A 5 -17.22 22.00 -7.76
N ALA A 6 -17.40 21.98 -9.10
CA ALA A 6 -16.79 20.98 -9.94
C ALA A 6 -15.27 21.14 -10.03
N LEU A 7 -14.76 22.37 -10.10
CA LEU A 7 -13.33 22.68 -10.09
C LEU A 7 -12.67 22.30 -8.77
N ILE A 8 -13.27 22.63 -7.63
CA ILE A 8 -12.77 22.21 -6.31
C ILE A 8 -12.64 20.68 -6.24
N LEU A 9 -13.63 19.94 -6.74
CA LEU A 9 -13.61 18.47 -6.76
C LEU A 9 -12.48 17.92 -7.66
N ILE A 10 -12.23 18.58 -8.78
CA ILE A 10 -11.17 18.23 -9.73
C ILE A 10 -9.79 18.54 -9.13
N ASP A 11 -9.60 19.71 -8.54
CA ASP A 11 -8.34 20.08 -7.92
C ASP A 11 -7.98 19.12 -6.77
N GLN A 12 -8.96 18.71 -5.97
CA GLN A 12 -8.77 17.67 -4.96
C GLN A 12 -8.40 16.30 -5.57
N SER A 13 -8.85 16.01 -6.80
CA SER A 13 -8.63 14.72 -7.47
C SER A 13 -7.33 14.68 -8.28
N LEU A 14 -6.77 15.84 -8.66
CA LEU A 14 -5.58 16.00 -9.49
C LEU A 14 -4.34 16.46 -8.71
N GLN A 15 -4.42 16.59 -7.37
CA GLN A 15 -3.22 16.98 -6.60
C GLN A 15 -2.06 15.99 -6.81
N PRO A 16 -0.77 16.47 -6.91
CA PRO A 16 -0.34 17.86 -6.61
C PRO A 16 -0.33 18.82 -7.80
N GLU A 17 -0.55 18.36 -9.05
CA GLU A 17 -0.28 19.18 -10.25
C GLU A 17 -1.40 20.15 -10.63
N GLY A 18 -2.66 19.88 -10.19
CA GLY A 18 -3.81 20.72 -10.54
C GLY A 18 -4.08 20.86 -12.04
N LEU A 19 -5.00 21.73 -12.42
CA LEU A 19 -5.24 22.11 -13.82
C LEU A 19 -4.31 23.26 -14.21
N THR A 20 -3.80 23.20 -15.44
CA THR A 20 -3.15 24.39 -16.04
C THR A 20 -4.20 25.42 -16.44
N ASP A 21 -3.80 26.70 -16.56
CA ASP A 21 -4.71 27.82 -16.93
C ASP A 21 -5.55 27.50 -18.18
N ILE A 22 -4.92 26.89 -19.18
CA ILE A 22 -5.62 26.51 -20.42
C ILE A 22 -6.59 25.35 -20.21
N GLN A 23 -6.26 24.40 -19.35
CA GLN A 23 -7.12 23.28 -19.01
C GLN A 23 -8.32 23.75 -18.18
N GLU A 24 -8.14 24.68 -17.27
CA GLU A 24 -9.21 25.29 -16.51
C GLU A 24 -10.14 26.09 -17.43
N LEU A 25 -9.59 26.89 -18.35
CA LEU A 25 -10.37 27.61 -19.36
C LEU A 25 -11.22 26.62 -20.18
N ILE A 26 -10.62 25.58 -20.73
CA ILE A 26 -11.32 24.56 -21.53
C ILE A 26 -12.43 23.91 -20.68
N PHE A 27 -12.13 23.57 -19.42
CA PHE A 27 -13.11 22.97 -18.52
C PHE A 27 -14.30 23.89 -18.30
N ARG A 28 -14.11 25.15 -17.92
CA ARG A 28 -15.16 26.15 -17.68
C ARG A 28 -16.05 26.35 -18.89
N GLN A 29 -15.46 26.48 -20.07
CA GLN A 29 -16.20 26.72 -21.30
C GLN A 29 -16.94 25.48 -21.79
N CYS A 30 -16.34 24.28 -21.66
CA CYS A 30 -16.99 23.02 -21.95
C CYS A 30 -18.13 22.71 -20.98
N TRP A 31 -18.03 23.13 -19.71
CA TRP A 31 -19.11 23.04 -18.74
C TRP A 31 -20.36 23.79 -19.17
N GLN A 32 -20.20 24.94 -19.85
CA GLN A 32 -21.26 25.75 -20.43
C GLN A 32 -21.74 25.22 -21.81
N GLY A 33 -21.17 24.13 -22.31
CA GLY A 33 -21.57 23.51 -23.58
C GLY A 33 -20.87 24.06 -24.84
N LYS A 34 -19.94 25.02 -24.72
CA LYS A 34 -19.25 25.62 -25.88
C LYS A 34 -18.37 24.61 -26.61
N SER A 35 -18.29 24.71 -27.95
CA SER A 35 -17.36 23.91 -28.74
C SER A 35 -15.93 24.47 -28.69
N TYR A 36 -14.92 23.66 -29.06
CA TYR A 36 -13.54 24.18 -29.17
C TYR A 36 -13.39 25.30 -30.19
N TYR A 37 -14.26 25.35 -31.18
CA TYR A 37 -14.29 26.42 -32.18
C TYR A 37 -14.82 27.71 -31.57
N ASP A 38 -15.90 27.65 -30.76
CA ASP A 38 -16.44 28.81 -30.05
C ASP A 38 -15.42 29.38 -29.04
N ILE A 39 -14.73 28.49 -28.34
CA ILE A 39 -13.67 28.89 -27.37
C ILE A 39 -12.49 29.56 -28.10
N ALA A 40 -12.09 29.00 -29.26
CA ALA A 40 -11.01 29.54 -30.07
C ALA A 40 -11.33 30.97 -30.54
N GLN A 41 -12.56 31.22 -31.00
CA GLN A 41 -12.99 32.55 -31.43
C GLN A 41 -13.11 33.56 -30.28
N GLU A 42 -13.60 33.13 -29.12
CA GLU A 42 -13.87 34.01 -27.99
C GLU A 42 -12.59 34.43 -27.25
N PHE A 43 -11.59 33.57 -27.20
CA PHE A 43 -10.36 33.75 -26.39
C PHE A 43 -9.10 33.86 -27.26
N ASP A 44 -9.24 33.97 -28.58
CA ASP A 44 -8.14 34.13 -29.54
C ASP A 44 -7.06 33.03 -29.48
N TYR A 45 -7.51 31.76 -29.37
CA TYR A 45 -6.67 30.58 -29.42
C TYR A 45 -6.82 29.81 -30.73
N ASP A 46 -5.77 29.01 -31.05
CA ASP A 46 -5.87 28.04 -32.15
C ASP A 46 -6.77 26.86 -31.77
N ALA A 47 -7.75 26.54 -32.59
CA ALA A 47 -8.69 25.46 -32.32
C ALA A 47 -8.05 24.06 -32.30
N GLY A 48 -6.94 23.86 -32.99
CA GLY A 48 -6.14 22.62 -32.95
C GLY A 48 -5.42 22.47 -31.61
N TYR A 49 -4.83 23.54 -31.12
CA TYR A 49 -4.18 23.60 -29.83
C TYR A 49 -5.18 23.29 -28.69
N LEU A 50 -6.38 23.88 -28.70
CA LEU A 50 -7.42 23.62 -27.71
C LEU A 50 -7.91 22.16 -27.75
N ARG A 51 -7.94 21.51 -28.91
CA ARG A 51 -8.28 20.07 -29.01
C ARG A 51 -7.22 19.18 -28.37
N ILE A 52 -5.95 19.49 -28.55
CA ILE A 52 -4.84 18.74 -27.95
C ILE A 52 -4.88 18.90 -26.42
N ALA A 53 -4.94 20.12 -25.92
CA ALA A 53 -5.02 20.41 -24.49
C ALA A 53 -6.27 19.81 -23.84
N GLY A 54 -7.41 19.86 -24.55
CA GLY A 54 -8.65 19.21 -24.13
C GLY A 54 -8.55 17.69 -24.08
N SER A 55 -7.87 17.06 -25.05
CA SER A 55 -7.65 15.61 -25.03
C SER A 55 -6.83 15.18 -23.82
N GLN A 56 -5.77 15.92 -23.50
CA GLN A 56 -4.96 15.69 -22.30
C GLN A 56 -5.79 15.86 -21.03
N LEU A 57 -6.59 16.92 -20.93
CA LEU A 57 -7.50 17.16 -19.81
C LEU A 57 -8.46 15.98 -19.60
N TRP A 58 -9.13 15.50 -20.66
CA TRP A 58 -10.07 14.38 -20.54
C TRP A 58 -9.37 13.08 -20.17
N GLN A 59 -8.14 12.88 -20.60
CA GLN A 59 -7.34 11.73 -20.20
C GLN A 59 -6.96 11.79 -18.71
N GLN A 60 -6.48 12.94 -18.22
CA GLN A 60 -6.17 13.15 -16.81
C GLN A 60 -7.40 12.97 -15.92
N LEU A 61 -8.54 13.56 -16.31
CA LEU A 61 -9.81 13.40 -15.58
C LEU A 61 -10.30 11.96 -15.60
N SER A 62 -10.11 11.22 -16.69
CA SER A 62 -10.50 9.81 -16.76
C SER A 62 -9.70 8.96 -15.80
N LEU A 63 -8.39 9.22 -15.69
CA LEU A 63 -7.52 8.56 -14.70
C LEU A 63 -7.91 8.92 -13.26
N ALA A 64 -8.10 10.21 -12.97
CA ALA A 64 -8.43 10.69 -11.64
C ALA A 64 -9.81 10.24 -11.14
N LEU A 65 -10.79 10.14 -12.03
CA LEU A 65 -12.16 9.74 -11.68
C LEU A 65 -12.41 8.23 -11.84
N GLY A 66 -11.45 7.47 -12.41
CA GLY A 66 -11.56 6.02 -12.59
C GLY A 66 -12.62 5.61 -13.62
N GLU A 67 -13.07 6.52 -14.48
CA GLU A 67 -14.02 6.23 -15.56
C GLU A 67 -13.70 7.09 -16.79
N LYS A 68 -14.09 6.63 -17.98
CA LYS A 68 -13.88 7.39 -19.24
C LYS A 68 -14.64 8.72 -19.21
N VAL A 69 -13.92 9.83 -19.10
CA VAL A 69 -14.44 11.19 -19.14
C VAL A 69 -14.25 11.78 -20.52
N THR A 70 -15.28 12.42 -21.00
CA THR A 70 -15.31 13.13 -22.29
C THR A 70 -16.07 14.43 -22.10
N LYS A 71 -15.93 15.37 -23.04
CA LYS A 71 -16.73 16.60 -23.04
C LYS A 71 -18.23 16.32 -22.87
N ALA A 72 -18.75 15.25 -23.49
CA ALA A 72 -20.18 14.93 -23.50
C ALA A 72 -20.71 14.38 -22.16
N ASN A 73 -19.87 13.69 -21.37
CA ASN A 73 -20.29 13.06 -20.12
C ASN A 73 -19.71 13.70 -18.87
N LEU A 74 -18.96 14.80 -19.00
CA LEU A 74 -18.25 15.48 -17.93
C LEU A 74 -19.12 15.74 -16.68
N GLN A 75 -20.27 16.41 -16.89
CA GLN A 75 -21.16 16.74 -15.78
C GLN A 75 -21.74 15.50 -15.09
N SER A 76 -22.06 14.46 -15.84
CA SER A 76 -22.61 13.22 -15.29
C SER A 76 -21.54 12.38 -14.58
N ALA A 77 -20.30 12.36 -15.07
CA ALA A 77 -19.17 11.72 -14.41
C ALA A 77 -18.88 12.35 -13.04
N LEU A 78 -18.79 13.68 -12.99
CA LEU A 78 -18.57 14.40 -11.74
C LEU A 78 -19.74 14.28 -10.75
N ARG A 79 -21.00 14.26 -11.25
CA ARG A 79 -22.16 13.99 -10.37
C ARG A 79 -22.12 12.58 -9.78
N ARG A 80 -21.74 11.58 -10.58
CA ARG A 80 -21.58 10.20 -10.05
C ARG A 80 -20.50 10.15 -8.97
N ARG A 81 -19.36 10.81 -9.19
CA ARG A 81 -18.27 10.88 -8.20
C ARG A 81 -18.72 11.57 -6.91
N MET A 82 -19.42 12.70 -7.02
CA MET A 82 -19.97 13.40 -5.87
C MET A 82 -20.99 12.55 -5.11
N ASN A 83 -21.91 11.88 -5.83
CA ASN A 83 -22.91 11.01 -5.22
C ASN A 83 -22.27 9.78 -4.55
N ALA A 84 -21.24 9.19 -5.15
CA ALA A 84 -20.47 8.10 -4.55
C ALA A 84 -19.74 8.57 -3.28
N SER A 85 -19.18 9.78 -3.30
CA SER A 85 -18.55 10.41 -2.14
C SER A 85 -19.57 10.73 -1.04
N LEU A 86 -20.75 11.23 -1.39
CA LEU A 86 -21.86 11.48 -0.45
C LEU A 86 -22.45 10.19 0.10
N GLN A 87 -22.62 9.16 -0.70
CA GLN A 87 -23.07 7.84 -0.24
C GLN A 87 -22.02 7.16 0.65
N ALA A 88 -20.74 7.32 0.35
CA ALA A 88 -19.66 6.85 1.22
C ALA A 88 -19.65 7.60 2.56
N SER A 89 -19.89 8.90 2.58
CA SER A 89 -19.99 9.69 3.83
C SER A 89 -21.27 9.41 4.63
N ILE A 90 -22.33 8.90 4.01
CA ILE A 90 -23.56 8.48 4.71
C ILE A 90 -23.42 7.06 5.28
N LEU A 91 -22.74 6.17 4.54
CA LEU A 91 -22.47 4.78 4.99
C LEU A 91 -21.34 4.70 6.03
N TYR A 92 -20.39 5.63 5.97
CA TYR A 92 -19.29 5.78 6.91
C TYR A 92 -19.22 7.25 7.31
N PRO A 93 -19.90 7.65 8.41
CA PRO A 93 -19.71 8.99 8.95
C PRO A 93 -18.20 9.21 9.13
N PRO A 94 -17.67 10.40 8.83
CA PRO A 94 -16.27 10.68 9.05
C PRO A 94 -15.93 10.25 10.46
N LEU A 95 -14.90 9.42 10.62
CA LEU A 95 -14.39 9.01 11.93
C LEU A 95 -14.04 10.30 12.66
N THR A 96 -14.96 10.77 13.51
CA THR A 96 -14.83 12.05 14.22
C THR A 96 -13.77 11.98 15.31
N LYS A 97 -13.24 10.79 15.56
CA LYS A 97 -12.14 10.57 16.51
C LYS A 97 -11.10 9.64 15.88
N PRO A 98 -9.80 9.97 15.98
CA PRO A 98 -8.74 9.08 15.53
C PRO A 98 -8.71 7.81 16.38
N ASP A 99 -8.56 6.66 15.72
CA ASP A 99 -8.26 5.40 16.39
C ASP A 99 -6.84 5.40 16.94
N TYR A 100 -6.61 4.61 18.01
CA TYR A 100 -5.27 4.41 18.53
C TYR A 100 -4.36 3.79 17.47
N PRO A 101 -3.17 4.36 17.21
CA PRO A 101 -2.26 3.87 16.17
C PRO A 101 -1.81 2.42 16.37
N GLY A 102 -1.75 1.66 15.28
CA GLY A 102 -1.30 0.26 15.28
C GLY A 102 -2.13 -0.66 14.39
N SER A 103 -3.35 -0.26 14.06
CA SER A 103 -4.18 -0.92 13.04
C SER A 103 -3.98 -0.30 11.66
N PRO A 104 -4.28 -1.03 10.57
CA PRO A 104 -4.28 -0.46 9.23
C PRO A 104 -5.24 0.73 9.12
N VAL A 105 -4.77 1.84 8.56
CA VAL A 105 -5.59 3.04 8.37
C VAL A 105 -6.49 2.84 7.15
N PRO A 106 -7.82 2.98 7.28
CA PRO A 106 -8.73 2.92 6.14
C PRO A 106 -8.42 4.03 5.12
N TYR A 107 -8.53 3.72 3.83
CA TYR A 107 -8.18 4.65 2.74
C TYR A 107 -9.04 5.93 2.73
N GLN A 108 -10.24 5.90 3.27
CA GLN A 108 -11.14 7.07 3.40
C GLN A 108 -10.89 7.88 4.67
N SER A 109 -10.04 7.41 5.56
CA SER A 109 -9.70 8.11 6.78
C SER A 109 -8.87 9.35 6.47
N PRO A 110 -9.14 10.50 7.09
CA PRO A 110 -8.29 11.69 6.97
C PRO A 110 -6.86 11.44 7.47
N PHE A 111 -6.65 10.36 8.21
CA PHE A 111 -5.34 9.92 8.72
C PHE A 111 -4.57 9.03 7.73
N TYR A 112 -5.15 8.70 6.55
CA TYR A 112 -4.44 8.04 5.49
C TYR A 112 -3.66 9.06 4.67
N ILE A 113 -2.36 9.12 4.86
CA ILE A 113 -1.49 10.03 4.12
C ILE A 113 -0.97 9.31 2.87
N GLN A 114 -1.33 9.82 1.71
CA GLN A 114 -0.87 9.31 0.42
C GLN A 114 0.62 9.58 0.20
N ARG A 115 1.23 8.74 -0.63
CA ARG A 115 2.64 8.83 -1.04
C ARG A 115 2.76 8.86 -2.58
N PRO A 116 2.33 9.93 -3.23
CA PRO A 116 2.46 10.01 -4.67
C PRO A 116 3.91 9.76 -5.13
N PRO A 117 4.15 9.02 -6.23
CA PRO A 117 3.13 8.47 -7.16
C PRO A 117 2.64 7.03 -6.80
N ILE A 118 3.00 6.48 -5.66
CA ILE A 118 2.87 5.05 -5.29
C ILE A 118 1.44 4.52 -5.46
N GLU A 119 0.45 5.23 -4.94
CA GLU A 119 -0.95 4.82 -5.03
C GLU A 119 -1.44 4.83 -6.48
N LEU A 120 -1.06 5.85 -7.25
CA LEU A 120 -1.44 6.00 -8.66
C LEU A 120 -0.79 4.90 -9.51
N ASP A 121 0.51 4.67 -9.35
CA ASP A 121 1.25 3.65 -10.06
C ASP A 121 0.71 2.24 -9.73
N GLY A 122 0.45 1.99 -8.44
CA GLY A 122 -0.15 0.75 -7.98
C GLY A 122 -1.53 0.50 -8.59
N CYS A 123 -2.38 1.53 -8.67
CA CYS A 123 -3.69 1.44 -9.33
C CYS A 123 -3.57 1.22 -10.84
N ALA A 124 -2.65 1.93 -11.50
CA ALA A 124 -2.42 1.79 -12.93
C ALA A 124 -1.93 0.40 -13.32
N GLU A 125 -1.04 -0.17 -12.50
CA GLU A 125 -0.57 -1.54 -12.69
C GLU A 125 -1.67 -2.57 -12.41
N LEU A 126 -2.47 -2.37 -11.36
CA LEU A 126 -3.49 -3.32 -10.94
C LEU A 126 -4.59 -3.57 -11.98
N VAL A 127 -4.84 -2.64 -12.89
CA VAL A 127 -5.80 -2.84 -13.99
C VAL A 127 -5.24 -3.71 -15.12
N GLN A 128 -3.92 -3.88 -15.19
CA GLN A 128 -3.30 -4.71 -16.22
C GLN A 128 -3.68 -6.19 -16.03
N PRO A 129 -3.96 -6.94 -17.12
CA PRO A 129 -4.21 -8.37 -17.04
C PRO A 129 -3.03 -9.11 -16.43
N GLY A 130 -3.33 -10.05 -15.50
CA GLY A 130 -2.28 -10.87 -14.87
C GLY A 130 -1.31 -10.12 -13.96
N ALA A 131 -1.59 -8.89 -13.57
CA ALA A 131 -0.67 -8.06 -12.79
C ALA A 131 -0.20 -8.72 -11.49
N LEU A 132 1.08 -8.52 -11.17
CA LEU A 132 1.69 -8.91 -9.89
C LEU A 132 2.36 -7.69 -9.26
N LEU A 133 1.79 -7.17 -8.18
CA LEU A 133 2.34 -6.07 -7.41
C LEU A 133 3.08 -6.60 -6.17
N ARG A 134 4.27 -6.06 -5.90
CA ARG A 134 5.13 -6.48 -4.78
C ARG A 134 5.37 -5.31 -3.86
N ILE A 135 4.67 -5.26 -2.73
CA ILE A 135 4.79 -4.21 -1.73
C ILE A 135 5.82 -4.64 -0.69
N LYS A 136 6.96 -3.93 -0.64
CA LYS A 136 8.01 -4.15 0.33
C LYS A 136 8.27 -2.90 1.16
N ALA A 137 8.27 -3.04 2.47
CA ALA A 137 8.71 -2.00 3.41
C ALA A 137 8.94 -2.63 4.79
N PRO A 138 9.72 -2.02 5.67
CA PRO A 138 9.81 -2.41 7.07
C PRO A 138 8.45 -2.57 7.74
N GLU A 139 8.41 -3.19 8.91
CA GLU A 139 7.18 -3.29 9.70
C GLU A 139 6.59 -1.90 9.99
N ARG A 140 5.25 -1.79 10.06
CA ARG A 140 4.53 -0.56 10.43
C ARG A 140 4.75 0.66 9.53
N MET A 141 5.23 0.43 8.29
CA MET A 141 5.35 1.48 7.27
C MET A 141 4.04 1.72 6.48
N GLY A 142 2.97 0.98 6.77
CA GLY A 142 1.66 1.16 6.15
C GLY A 142 1.38 0.24 4.96
N LYS A 143 2.08 -0.90 4.82
CA LYS A 143 1.84 -1.88 3.75
C LYS A 143 0.38 -2.33 3.68
N THR A 144 -0.18 -2.78 4.79
CA THR A 144 -1.58 -3.25 4.87
C THR A 144 -2.58 -2.14 4.57
N SER A 145 -2.27 -0.87 4.92
CA SER A 145 -3.11 0.28 4.56
C SER A 145 -3.10 0.51 3.05
N LEU A 146 -1.94 0.41 2.39
CA LEU A 146 -1.83 0.49 0.93
C LEU A 146 -2.55 -0.69 0.25
N VAL A 147 -2.41 -1.92 0.77
CA VAL A 147 -3.19 -3.08 0.29
C VAL A 147 -4.69 -2.77 0.35
N GLY A 148 -5.17 -2.23 1.48
CA GLY A 148 -6.56 -1.81 1.64
C GLY A 148 -7.00 -0.75 0.63
N TYR A 149 -6.14 0.24 0.34
CA TYR A 149 -6.38 1.26 -0.69
C TYR A 149 -6.54 0.62 -2.08
N LEU A 150 -5.59 -0.22 -2.50
CA LEU A 150 -5.60 -0.90 -3.79
C LEU A 150 -6.80 -1.85 -3.95
N LEU A 151 -7.15 -2.61 -2.91
CA LEU A 151 -8.33 -3.48 -2.93
C LEU A 151 -9.63 -2.68 -3.04
N ASN A 152 -9.70 -1.53 -2.40
CA ASN A 152 -10.87 -0.68 -2.54
C ASN A 152 -10.97 -0.05 -3.94
N PHE A 153 -9.84 0.40 -4.51
CA PHE A 153 -9.79 0.82 -5.89
C PHE A 153 -10.32 -0.29 -6.82
N ALA A 154 -9.83 -1.53 -6.66
CA ALA A 154 -10.28 -2.68 -7.45
C ALA A 154 -11.79 -2.94 -7.31
N LYS A 155 -12.34 -2.85 -6.11
CA LYS A 155 -13.80 -2.96 -5.87
C LYS A 155 -14.57 -1.89 -6.64
N ASN A 156 -14.09 -0.66 -6.66
CA ASN A 156 -14.72 0.44 -7.41
C ASN A 156 -14.65 0.23 -8.93
N GLN A 157 -13.69 -0.58 -9.42
CA GLN A 157 -13.63 -1.04 -10.82
C GLN A 157 -14.56 -2.25 -11.11
N GLY A 158 -15.30 -2.73 -10.12
CA GLY A 158 -16.16 -3.90 -10.25
C GLY A 158 -15.42 -5.24 -10.14
N TYR A 159 -14.16 -5.25 -9.71
CA TYR A 159 -13.39 -6.48 -9.54
C TYR A 159 -13.77 -7.19 -8.25
N LYS A 160 -13.70 -8.51 -8.27
CA LYS A 160 -13.74 -9.29 -7.02
C LYS A 160 -12.42 -9.11 -6.28
N THR A 161 -12.48 -9.04 -4.97
CA THR A 161 -11.27 -8.86 -4.15
C THR A 161 -11.23 -9.83 -3.00
N VAL A 162 -10.04 -10.32 -2.70
CA VAL A 162 -9.78 -11.14 -1.53
C VAL A 162 -8.45 -10.73 -0.89
N CYS A 163 -8.42 -10.66 0.43
CA CYS A 163 -7.19 -10.43 1.20
C CYS A 163 -6.98 -11.59 2.17
N LEU A 164 -5.80 -12.20 2.14
CA LEU A 164 -5.40 -13.26 3.05
C LEU A 164 -4.10 -12.87 3.75
N SER A 165 -4.10 -12.86 5.09
CA SER A 165 -2.87 -12.78 5.89
C SER A 165 -2.43 -14.17 6.30
N PHE A 166 -1.15 -14.46 6.14
CA PHE A 166 -0.57 -15.75 6.54
C PHE A 166 -0.43 -15.91 8.05
N GLN A 167 -0.64 -14.86 8.84
CA GLN A 167 -0.78 -14.95 10.30
C GLN A 167 -1.96 -15.82 10.75
N GLN A 168 -2.90 -16.11 9.84
CA GLN A 168 -4.09 -16.93 10.13
C GLN A 168 -3.88 -18.42 9.90
N ALA A 169 -2.73 -18.82 9.38
CA ALA A 169 -2.43 -20.22 9.16
C ALA A 169 -1.91 -20.88 10.45
N ASP A 170 -2.51 -22.01 10.81
CA ASP A 170 -2.05 -22.80 11.95
C ASP A 170 -0.70 -23.46 11.64
N ASP A 171 0.13 -23.69 12.66
CA ASP A 171 1.40 -24.40 12.54
C ASP A 171 1.26 -25.77 11.86
N ALA A 172 0.15 -26.47 12.13
CA ALA A 172 -0.13 -27.76 11.50
C ALA A 172 -0.30 -27.67 9.97
N ALA A 173 -0.81 -26.56 9.46
CA ALA A 173 -0.90 -26.28 8.03
C ALA A 173 0.47 -25.90 7.47
N MET A 174 1.23 -25.06 8.20
CA MET A 174 2.54 -24.58 7.79
C MET A 174 3.65 -25.66 7.73
N ASN A 175 3.43 -26.82 8.31
CA ASN A 175 4.40 -27.91 8.32
C ASN A 175 4.19 -28.97 7.22
N ASP A 176 3.13 -28.88 6.43
CA ASP A 176 2.82 -29.83 5.34
C ASP A 176 2.29 -29.08 4.12
N LEU A 177 2.94 -29.20 2.98
CA LEU A 177 2.59 -28.48 1.76
C LEU A 177 1.16 -28.76 1.28
N ASN A 178 0.71 -30.00 1.33
CA ASN A 178 -0.63 -30.36 0.89
C ASN A 178 -1.71 -29.75 1.82
N ARG A 179 -1.48 -29.80 3.12
CA ARG A 179 -2.37 -29.15 4.12
C ARG A 179 -2.37 -27.64 3.93
N PHE A 180 -1.22 -27.04 3.73
CA PHE A 180 -1.10 -25.60 3.50
C PHE A 180 -1.87 -25.17 2.25
N LEU A 181 -1.66 -25.83 1.11
CA LEU A 181 -2.34 -25.46 -0.13
C LEU A 181 -3.86 -25.72 -0.07
N ARG A 182 -4.29 -26.75 0.64
CA ARG A 182 -5.73 -26.98 0.91
C ARG A 182 -6.33 -25.89 1.82
N TRP A 183 -5.62 -25.50 2.89
CA TRP A 183 -6.00 -24.38 3.74
C TRP A 183 -6.07 -23.08 2.92
N PHE A 184 -5.08 -22.80 2.11
CA PHE A 184 -5.02 -21.63 1.24
C PHE A 184 -6.24 -21.57 0.29
N CYS A 185 -6.50 -22.61 -0.48
CA CYS A 185 -7.62 -22.69 -1.39
C CYS A 185 -8.97 -22.52 -0.67
N LYS A 186 -9.11 -23.17 0.49
CA LYS A 186 -10.34 -23.11 1.31
C LYS A 186 -10.57 -21.70 1.87
N SER A 187 -9.52 -21.05 2.35
CA SER A 187 -9.57 -19.70 2.89
C SER A 187 -9.94 -18.67 1.81
N ILE A 188 -9.38 -18.79 0.60
CA ILE A 188 -9.74 -17.95 -0.55
C ILE A 188 -11.22 -18.18 -0.92
N SER A 189 -11.68 -19.45 -1.01
CA SER A 189 -13.07 -19.72 -1.34
C SER A 189 -14.03 -19.08 -0.33
N TRP A 190 -13.81 -19.25 0.96
CA TRP A 190 -14.67 -18.67 2.00
C TRP A 190 -14.72 -17.13 1.93
N ARG A 191 -13.58 -16.49 1.70
CA ARG A 191 -13.52 -15.02 1.60
C ARG A 191 -14.19 -14.48 0.34
N LEU A 192 -14.30 -15.31 -0.70
CA LEU A 192 -15.04 -15.00 -1.92
C LEU A 192 -16.53 -15.44 -1.82
N GLU A 193 -16.98 -15.93 -0.65
CA GLU A 193 -18.32 -16.44 -0.41
C GLU A 193 -18.68 -17.64 -1.33
N LEU A 194 -17.65 -18.40 -1.75
CA LEU A 194 -17.81 -19.60 -2.55
C LEU A 194 -17.78 -20.84 -1.67
N PRO A 195 -18.67 -21.84 -1.88
CA PRO A 195 -18.60 -23.09 -1.16
C PRO A 195 -17.31 -23.85 -1.52
N PRO A 196 -16.46 -24.24 -0.54
CA PRO A 196 -15.24 -24.98 -0.85
C PRO A 196 -15.54 -26.33 -1.50
N LYS A 197 -15.04 -26.55 -2.72
CA LYS A 197 -15.20 -27.80 -3.49
C LYS A 197 -13.87 -28.53 -3.69
N LEU A 198 -13.03 -28.56 -2.66
CA LEU A 198 -11.69 -29.12 -2.76
C LEU A 198 -11.68 -30.59 -3.23
N GLU A 199 -12.62 -31.40 -2.74
CA GLU A 199 -12.65 -32.83 -3.05
C GLU A 199 -12.94 -33.09 -4.55
N ASP A 200 -13.64 -32.17 -5.23
CA ASP A 200 -13.97 -32.31 -6.66
C ASP A 200 -12.77 -32.02 -7.57
N TYR A 201 -11.78 -31.26 -7.08
CA TYR A 201 -10.64 -30.78 -7.85
C TYR A 201 -9.29 -31.30 -7.34
N TRP A 202 -9.28 -32.01 -6.20
CA TRP A 202 -8.07 -32.45 -5.52
C TRP A 202 -7.84 -33.93 -5.76
N ASP A 203 -6.92 -34.22 -6.69
CA ASP A 203 -6.50 -35.59 -6.97
C ASP A 203 -5.62 -36.11 -5.82
N ARG A 204 -6.06 -37.19 -5.18
CA ARG A 204 -5.36 -37.81 -4.06
C ARG A 204 -4.31 -38.84 -4.52
N GLU A 205 -4.44 -39.40 -5.72
CA GLU A 205 -3.58 -40.48 -6.19
C GLU A 205 -2.27 -39.96 -6.73
N ILE A 206 -2.27 -38.81 -7.42
CA ILE A 206 -1.09 -38.24 -8.09
C ILE A 206 -0.17 -37.46 -7.13
N GLY A 207 -0.62 -37.08 -5.94
CA GLY A 207 0.21 -36.45 -4.90
C GLY A 207 0.79 -35.07 -5.24
N LEU A 208 0.32 -34.43 -6.32
CA LEU A 208 0.85 -33.16 -6.81
C LEU A 208 0.07 -31.97 -6.24
N ALA A 209 0.34 -31.61 -5.00
CA ALA A 209 -0.37 -30.56 -4.27
C ALA A 209 -0.41 -29.22 -5.03
N LYS A 210 0.69 -28.79 -5.68
CA LYS A 210 0.74 -27.57 -6.48
C LYS A 210 -0.18 -27.62 -7.71
N SER A 211 -0.15 -28.75 -8.44
CA SER A 211 -1.02 -28.94 -9.60
C SER A 211 -2.50 -28.95 -9.22
N ASN A 212 -2.84 -29.54 -8.09
CA ASN A 212 -4.19 -29.53 -7.54
C ASN A 212 -4.62 -28.09 -7.16
N CYS A 213 -3.75 -27.34 -6.51
CA CYS A 213 -4.00 -25.93 -6.16
C CYS A 213 -4.21 -25.09 -7.44
N THR A 214 -3.36 -25.23 -8.44
CA THR A 214 -3.50 -24.54 -9.74
C THR A 214 -4.80 -24.91 -10.43
N ARG A 215 -5.14 -26.19 -10.51
CA ARG A 215 -6.40 -26.68 -11.10
C ARG A 215 -7.62 -26.14 -10.37
N TYR A 216 -7.56 -26.04 -9.03
CA TYR A 216 -8.64 -25.48 -8.23
C TYR A 216 -8.88 -24.00 -8.54
N PHE A 217 -7.82 -23.21 -8.69
CA PHE A 217 -7.93 -21.82 -9.12
C PHE A 217 -8.44 -21.71 -10.54
N GLU A 218 -7.84 -22.40 -11.49
CA GLU A 218 -8.15 -22.32 -12.90
C GLU A 218 -9.57 -22.76 -13.25
N ARG A 219 -10.04 -23.88 -12.63
CA ARG A 219 -11.30 -24.51 -12.98
C ARG A 219 -12.45 -24.20 -12.03
N TYR A 220 -12.17 -23.61 -10.88
CA TYR A 220 -13.21 -23.29 -9.91
C TYR A 220 -13.17 -21.81 -9.50
N ILE A 221 -12.12 -21.34 -8.84
CA ILE A 221 -12.11 -19.98 -8.27
C ILE A 221 -12.29 -18.90 -9.35
N LEU A 222 -11.43 -18.89 -10.38
CA LEU A 222 -11.42 -17.84 -11.39
C LEU A 222 -12.71 -17.81 -12.23
N PRO A 223 -13.24 -18.96 -12.70
CA PRO A 223 -14.51 -18.96 -13.43
C PRO A 223 -15.71 -18.48 -12.59
N GLN A 224 -15.72 -18.75 -11.28
CA GLN A 224 -16.81 -18.31 -10.41
C GLN A 224 -16.81 -16.82 -10.09
N CYS A 225 -15.69 -16.14 -10.33
CA CYS A 225 -15.60 -14.70 -10.07
C CYS A 225 -16.35 -13.86 -11.10
N HIS A 226 -16.53 -14.34 -12.36
CA HIS A 226 -17.16 -13.61 -13.50
C HIS A 226 -16.58 -12.25 -13.84
N THR A 227 -15.69 -11.72 -13.03
CA THR A 227 -14.94 -10.47 -13.17
C THR A 227 -13.51 -10.72 -12.73
N PRO A 228 -12.56 -9.83 -13.07
CA PRO A 228 -11.21 -9.98 -12.58
C PRO A 228 -11.14 -10.12 -11.05
N LEU A 229 -10.26 -10.99 -10.59
CA LEU A 229 -10.00 -11.24 -9.18
C LEU A 229 -8.70 -10.57 -8.75
N VAL A 230 -8.76 -9.69 -7.75
CA VAL A 230 -7.57 -9.17 -7.07
C VAL A 230 -7.36 -9.93 -5.77
N MET A 231 -6.29 -10.70 -5.72
CA MET A 231 -5.87 -11.48 -4.56
C MET A 231 -4.70 -10.80 -3.87
N ALA A 232 -4.91 -10.28 -2.66
CA ALA A 232 -3.85 -9.74 -1.82
C ALA A 232 -3.40 -10.77 -0.78
N LEU A 233 -2.09 -10.98 -0.73
CA LEU A 233 -1.39 -11.86 0.20
C LEU A 233 -0.54 -10.99 1.12
N ASP A 234 -1.05 -10.74 2.32
CA ASP A 234 -0.38 -9.93 3.33
C ASP A 234 0.43 -10.79 4.29
N ASP A 235 1.43 -10.18 4.93
CA ASP A 235 2.36 -10.85 5.85
C ASP A 235 3.05 -12.08 5.22
N LEU A 236 3.41 -12.00 3.95
CA LEU A 236 4.00 -13.12 3.20
C LEU A 236 5.33 -13.60 3.82
N ASP A 237 6.02 -12.75 4.54
CA ASP A 237 7.24 -13.07 5.27
C ASP A 237 7.04 -14.11 6.39
N GLN A 238 5.80 -14.34 6.84
CA GLN A 238 5.52 -15.46 7.76
C GLN A 238 5.92 -16.82 7.15
N LEU A 239 5.84 -16.96 5.83
CA LEU A 239 6.25 -18.20 5.14
C LEU A 239 7.77 -18.42 5.21
N PHE A 240 8.57 -17.39 5.44
CA PHE A 240 10.03 -17.53 5.47
C PHE A 240 10.50 -18.31 6.71
N MET A 241 9.66 -18.37 7.74
CA MET A 241 9.88 -19.25 8.91
C MET A 241 9.67 -20.73 8.58
N TYR A 242 9.03 -21.05 7.43
CA TYR A 242 8.72 -22.39 6.95
C TYR A 242 9.31 -22.60 5.56
N PRO A 243 10.65 -22.78 5.44
CA PRO A 243 11.33 -22.81 4.15
C PRO A 243 10.82 -23.88 3.19
N GLN A 244 10.33 -25.01 3.71
CA GLN A 244 9.75 -26.10 2.92
C GLN A 244 8.45 -25.68 2.21
N ILE A 245 7.65 -24.80 2.83
CA ILE A 245 6.43 -24.24 2.23
C ILE A 245 6.80 -23.11 1.27
N ALA A 246 7.64 -22.19 1.72
CA ALA A 246 8.04 -21.03 0.92
C ALA A 246 8.67 -21.43 -0.41
N ARG A 247 9.56 -22.45 -0.41
CA ARG A 247 10.23 -22.96 -1.63
C ARG A 247 9.26 -23.53 -2.68
N GLU A 248 8.09 -23.96 -2.26
CA GLU A 248 7.09 -24.53 -3.16
C GLU A 248 5.99 -23.54 -3.53
N PHE A 249 5.57 -22.71 -2.58
CA PHE A 249 4.47 -21.77 -2.79
C PHE A 249 4.89 -20.51 -3.54
N LEU A 250 6.05 -19.94 -3.23
CA LEU A 250 6.50 -18.72 -3.92
C LEU A 250 6.70 -18.92 -5.43
N PRO A 251 7.35 -20.03 -5.90
CA PRO A 251 7.38 -20.33 -7.33
C PRO A 251 6.01 -20.52 -7.97
N LEU A 252 5.02 -21.02 -7.21
CA LEU A 252 3.66 -21.20 -7.72
C LEU A 252 3.01 -19.84 -8.08
N LEU A 253 3.19 -18.82 -7.24
CA LEU A 253 2.70 -17.46 -7.52
C LEU A 253 3.34 -16.88 -8.78
N ARG A 254 4.63 -17.12 -8.98
CA ARG A 254 5.32 -16.71 -10.19
C ARG A 254 4.77 -17.41 -11.44
N VAL A 255 4.59 -18.72 -11.38
CA VAL A 255 4.01 -19.49 -12.48
C VAL A 255 2.62 -18.99 -12.86
N TRP A 256 1.78 -18.65 -11.88
CA TRP A 256 0.45 -18.10 -12.14
C TRP A 256 0.51 -16.73 -12.85
N HIS A 257 1.47 -15.89 -12.47
CA HIS A 257 1.72 -14.63 -13.18
C HIS A 257 2.20 -14.87 -14.62
N GLU A 258 3.08 -15.85 -14.84
CA GLU A 258 3.56 -16.22 -16.18
C GLU A 258 2.45 -16.83 -17.05
N TYR A 259 1.52 -17.59 -16.49
CA TYR A 259 0.36 -18.15 -17.18
C TYR A 259 -0.59 -17.10 -17.74
N ALA A 260 -0.62 -15.90 -17.18
CA ALA A 260 -1.39 -14.78 -17.71
C ALA A 260 -0.97 -14.39 -19.14
N ASN A 261 0.27 -14.70 -19.54
CA ASN A 261 0.72 -14.46 -20.93
C ASN A 261 0.18 -15.48 -21.94
N GLU A 262 -0.41 -16.59 -21.47
CA GLU A 262 -0.80 -17.74 -22.29
C GLU A 262 -2.30 -18.08 -22.19
N SER A 263 -2.99 -17.56 -21.15
CA SER A 263 -4.36 -17.98 -20.83
C SER A 263 -5.23 -16.83 -20.33
N GLU A 264 -6.34 -16.56 -21.03
CA GLU A 264 -7.35 -15.58 -20.63
C GLU A 264 -7.90 -15.81 -19.21
N THR A 265 -7.97 -17.08 -18.76
CA THR A 265 -8.38 -17.42 -17.40
C THR A 265 -7.43 -16.81 -16.37
N TRP A 266 -6.10 -16.94 -16.62
CA TRP A 266 -5.09 -16.42 -15.71
C TRP A 266 -4.88 -14.90 -15.87
N GLU A 267 -5.19 -14.32 -17.02
CA GLU A 267 -5.29 -12.85 -17.18
C GLU A 267 -6.29 -12.23 -16.21
N SER A 268 -7.30 -12.96 -15.78
CA SER A 268 -8.30 -12.49 -14.82
C SER A 268 -7.76 -12.38 -13.38
N LEU A 269 -6.64 -13.03 -13.04
CA LEU A 269 -6.01 -12.94 -11.71
C LEU A 269 -5.04 -11.77 -11.64
N ARG A 270 -5.18 -10.91 -10.63
CA ARG A 270 -4.20 -9.92 -10.21
C ARG A 270 -3.75 -10.27 -8.80
N THR A 271 -2.45 -10.25 -8.57
CA THR A 271 -1.91 -10.62 -7.27
C THR A 271 -1.17 -9.45 -6.64
N ILE A 272 -1.43 -9.17 -5.38
CA ILE A 272 -0.67 -8.25 -4.55
C ILE A 272 0.03 -9.07 -3.49
N VAL A 273 1.35 -8.96 -3.37
CA VAL A 273 2.11 -9.58 -2.29
C VAL A 273 2.73 -8.49 -1.42
N ALA A 274 2.53 -8.58 -0.10
CA ALA A 274 3.10 -7.64 0.86
C ALA A 274 3.99 -8.37 1.86
N HIS A 275 5.21 -7.85 2.06
CA HIS A 275 6.20 -8.43 2.97
C HIS A 275 7.13 -7.37 3.57
N SER A 276 7.70 -7.68 4.74
CA SER A 276 8.57 -6.76 5.49
C SER A 276 10.04 -6.98 5.27
N THR A 277 10.43 -8.21 4.94
CA THR A 277 11.82 -8.65 4.93
C THR A 277 12.35 -8.92 3.53
N GLU A 278 13.68 -8.99 3.40
CA GLU A 278 14.28 -9.66 2.25
C GLU A 278 13.94 -11.15 2.29
N VAL A 279 13.92 -11.78 1.12
CA VAL A 279 13.63 -13.21 1.01
C VAL A 279 14.88 -14.02 1.40
N TYR A 280 14.84 -14.61 2.59
CA TYR A 280 15.94 -15.47 3.07
C TYR A 280 15.85 -16.92 2.59
N VAL A 281 14.75 -17.29 1.95
CA VAL A 281 14.56 -18.62 1.39
C VAL A 281 15.40 -18.72 0.11
N PRO A 282 16.33 -19.70 0.00
CA PRO A 282 17.14 -19.86 -1.20
C PRO A 282 16.25 -20.36 -2.36
N LEU A 283 15.81 -19.41 -3.20
CA LEU A 283 15.09 -19.65 -4.44
C LEU A 283 16.04 -19.43 -5.62
N ARG A 284 15.87 -20.22 -6.69
CA ARG A 284 16.54 -19.91 -7.95
C ARG A 284 15.95 -18.61 -8.52
N VAL A 285 16.76 -17.85 -9.24
CA VAL A 285 16.37 -16.54 -9.80
C VAL A 285 15.06 -16.63 -10.61
N ASN A 286 14.89 -17.69 -11.37
CA ASN A 286 13.70 -17.96 -12.18
C ASN A 286 12.53 -18.59 -11.41
N GLN A 287 12.63 -18.76 -10.11
CA GLN A 287 11.57 -19.32 -9.25
C GLN A 287 10.98 -18.28 -8.28
N SER A 288 11.62 -17.15 -8.13
CA SER A 288 11.18 -16.12 -7.20
C SER A 288 10.11 -15.20 -7.81
N PRO A 289 8.94 -15.02 -7.19
CA PRO A 289 7.97 -14.03 -7.61
C PRO A 289 8.47 -12.59 -7.38
N PHE A 290 9.52 -12.42 -6.57
CA PHE A 290 10.08 -11.12 -6.24
C PHE A 290 11.01 -10.54 -7.32
N ASN A 291 11.26 -11.29 -8.41
CA ASN A 291 12.06 -10.85 -9.56
C ASN A 291 11.20 -10.49 -10.78
N VAL A 292 9.88 -10.60 -10.67
CA VAL A 292 8.91 -10.29 -11.73
C VAL A 292 7.81 -9.39 -11.17
N GLY A 293 6.99 -8.81 -12.04
CA GLY A 293 5.91 -7.91 -11.65
C GLY A 293 6.40 -6.53 -11.15
N PHE A 294 5.49 -5.70 -10.71
CA PHE A 294 5.72 -4.30 -10.37
C PHE A 294 6.18 -4.14 -8.91
N PRO A 295 7.38 -3.60 -8.65
CA PRO A 295 7.87 -3.37 -7.30
C PRO A 295 7.34 -2.06 -6.71
N ILE A 296 6.83 -2.12 -5.49
CA ILE A 296 6.42 -0.96 -4.69
C ILE A 296 7.23 -0.95 -3.40
N SER A 297 7.98 0.12 -3.19
CA SER A 297 8.68 0.39 -1.93
C SER A 297 8.03 1.58 -1.24
N LEU A 298 7.71 1.45 0.04
CA LEU A 298 7.13 2.55 0.81
C LEU A 298 8.25 3.37 1.47
N PRO A 299 8.43 4.64 1.09
CA PRO A 299 9.32 5.55 1.78
C PRO A 299 8.75 5.98 3.13
N GLU A 300 9.59 6.53 3.98
CA GLU A 300 9.16 7.32 5.12
C GLU A 300 8.40 8.58 4.66
N TRP A 301 7.61 9.14 5.54
CA TRP A 301 6.95 10.42 5.28
C TRP A 301 7.94 11.58 5.31
N ASP A 302 7.76 12.55 4.42
CA ASP A 302 8.44 13.83 4.45
C ASP A 302 7.74 14.82 5.41
N ALA A 303 8.35 15.99 5.60
CA ALA A 303 7.85 17.02 6.51
C ALA A 303 6.44 17.52 6.10
N GLN A 304 6.16 17.57 4.81
CA GLN A 304 4.85 18.01 4.30
C GLN A 304 3.77 16.98 4.63
N GLN A 305 4.06 15.69 4.47
CA GLN A 305 3.16 14.60 4.81
C GLN A 305 2.91 14.53 6.32
N VAL A 306 3.94 14.73 7.14
CA VAL A 306 3.81 14.83 8.60
C VAL A 306 2.92 16.03 8.98
N LYS A 307 3.10 17.17 8.33
CA LYS A 307 2.28 18.37 8.54
C LYS A 307 0.82 18.15 8.15
N LEU A 308 0.55 17.47 7.02
CA LEU A 308 -0.80 17.08 6.61
C LEU A 308 -1.46 16.17 7.64
N LEU A 309 -0.72 15.20 8.19
CA LEU A 309 -1.24 14.35 9.25
C LEU A 309 -1.52 15.14 10.54
N ALA A 310 -0.64 16.06 10.93
CA ALA A 310 -0.87 16.94 12.10
C ALA A 310 -2.16 17.76 11.92
N GLN A 311 -2.39 18.30 10.72
CA GLN A 311 -3.63 19.01 10.40
C GLN A 311 -4.86 18.10 10.49
N ALA A 312 -4.77 16.84 10.08
CA ALA A 312 -5.85 15.86 10.23
C ALA A 312 -6.17 15.56 11.70
N TYR A 313 -5.20 15.69 12.60
CA TYR A 313 -5.39 15.67 14.05
C TYR A 313 -5.80 17.03 14.64
N GLU A 314 -6.08 18.03 13.81
CA GLU A 314 -6.41 19.41 14.25
C GLU A 314 -5.28 20.08 15.06
N LEU A 315 -4.04 19.61 14.88
CA LEU A 315 -2.86 20.13 15.54
C LEU A 315 -2.17 21.21 14.68
N ASN A 316 -1.98 22.41 15.26
CA ASN A 316 -1.27 23.53 14.63
C ASN A 316 0.21 23.52 15.04
N LEU A 317 0.97 22.54 14.53
CA LEU A 317 2.41 22.48 14.78
C LEU A 317 3.16 23.46 13.86
N ALA A 318 4.10 24.22 14.42
CA ALA A 318 5.01 25.05 13.66
C ALA A 318 6.00 24.18 12.85
N ASP A 319 6.57 24.70 11.78
CA ASP A 319 7.52 23.95 10.94
C ASP A 319 8.71 23.44 11.77
N ARG A 320 9.19 24.23 12.73
CA ARG A 320 10.24 23.82 13.67
C ARG A 320 9.82 22.63 14.54
N GLU A 321 8.58 22.57 15.01
CA GLU A 321 8.07 21.44 15.79
C GLU A 321 7.96 20.17 14.94
N ILE A 322 7.60 20.29 13.65
CA ILE A 322 7.66 19.17 12.70
C ILE A 322 9.09 18.68 12.52
N GLU A 323 10.06 19.60 12.36
CA GLU A 323 11.50 19.29 12.27
C GLU A 323 12.01 18.59 13.54
N ASP A 324 11.67 19.08 14.73
CA ASP A 324 12.06 18.48 16.01
C ASP A 324 11.47 17.07 16.16
N LEU A 325 10.20 16.84 15.78
CA LEU A 325 9.58 15.52 15.79
C LEU A 325 10.31 14.59 14.79
N MET A 326 10.54 15.05 13.58
CA MET A 326 11.22 14.24 12.56
C MET A 326 12.69 13.96 12.89
N ALA A 327 13.39 14.86 13.56
CA ALA A 327 14.72 14.60 14.06
C ALA A 327 14.74 13.42 15.04
N MET A 328 13.73 13.29 15.91
CA MET A 328 13.63 12.20 16.89
C MET A 328 13.18 10.88 16.25
N VAL A 329 12.10 10.88 15.47
CA VAL A 329 11.44 9.63 15.03
C VAL A 329 11.57 9.37 13.53
N GLY A 330 12.24 10.26 12.77
CA GLY A 330 12.25 10.23 11.30
C GLY A 330 10.86 10.47 10.73
N GLY A 331 10.68 10.09 9.48
CA GLY A 331 9.36 10.04 8.84
C GLY A 331 8.66 8.69 9.02
N TYR A 332 8.97 7.95 10.09
CA TYR A 332 8.43 6.61 10.31
C TYR A 332 6.93 6.66 10.65
N PRO A 333 6.03 6.17 9.77
CA PRO A 333 4.59 6.44 9.86
C PRO A 333 3.98 6.10 11.22
N TYR A 334 4.32 4.94 11.76
CA TYR A 334 3.79 4.52 13.05
C TYR A 334 4.23 5.42 14.21
N LEU A 335 5.52 5.81 14.24
CA LEU A 335 6.05 6.65 15.32
C LEU A 335 5.49 8.07 15.24
N VAL A 336 5.36 8.60 14.03
CA VAL A 336 4.73 9.91 13.79
C VAL A 336 3.25 9.88 14.20
N GLN A 337 2.48 8.87 13.74
CA GLN A 337 1.07 8.74 14.12
C GLN A 337 0.90 8.63 15.64
N LEU A 338 1.76 7.86 16.30
CA LEU A 338 1.69 7.66 17.74
C LEU A 338 1.95 8.98 18.49
N ALA A 339 2.93 9.78 18.03
CA ALA A 339 3.19 11.12 18.60
C ALA A 339 1.99 12.05 18.41
N LEU A 340 1.50 12.19 17.18
CA LEU A 340 0.41 13.12 16.88
C LEU A 340 -0.91 12.70 17.56
N TYR A 341 -1.18 11.40 17.65
CA TYR A 341 -2.31 10.90 18.43
C TYR A 341 -2.22 11.29 19.90
N THR A 342 -1.04 11.13 20.51
CA THR A 342 -0.82 11.47 21.92
C THR A 342 -0.92 12.97 22.16
N LEU A 343 -0.34 13.80 21.29
CA LEU A 343 -0.49 15.27 21.37
C LEU A 343 -1.95 15.68 21.31
N TYR A 344 -2.74 15.06 20.43
CA TYR A 344 -4.18 15.31 20.28
C TYR A 344 -4.97 14.83 21.49
N HIS A 345 -4.70 13.60 21.96
CA HIS A 345 -5.50 12.95 23.01
C HIS A 345 -5.19 13.49 24.40
N ASP A 346 -3.92 13.67 24.72
CA ASP A 346 -3.44 14.05 26.08
C ASP A 346 -3.24 15.56 26.21
N ASN A 347 -3.32 16.29 25.08
CA ASN A 347 -3.16 17.76 25.02
C ASN A 347 -1.88 18.25 25.70
N ILE A 348 -0.76 17.52 25.49
CA ILE A 348 0.56 17.86 26.00
C ILE A 348 1.39 18.59 24.92
N PRO A 349 2.36 19.45 25.29
CA PRO A 349 3.26 20.06 24.32
C PRO A 349 4.23 19.04 23.74
N LEU A 350 4.64 19.22 22.47
CA LEU A 350 5.62 18.35 21.80
C LEU A 350 6.93 18.26 22.57
N THR A 351 7.41 19.34 23.15
CA THR A 351 8.66 19.38 23.93
C THR A 351 8.64 18.41 25.11
N GLN A 352 7.52 18.31 25.81
CA GLN A 352 7.35 17.33 26.89
C GLN A 352 7.36 15.91 26.34
N LEU A 353 6.61 15.63 25.27
CA LEU A 353 6.57 14.30 24.63
C LEU A 353 7.97 13.83 24.24
N LEU A 354 8.77 14.71 23.61
CA LEU A 354 10.12 14.38 23.16
C LEU A 354 11.09 14.16 24.35
N GLN A 355 10.98 14.93 25.43
CA GLN A 355 11.79 14.73 26.63
C GLN A 355 11.48 13.40 27.33
N GLU A 356 10.23 12.96 27.32
CA GLU A 356 9.80 11.70 27.93
C GLU A 356 9.92 10.49 27.00
N ALA A 357 10.31 10.67 25.73
CA ALA A 357 10.27 9.66 24.68
C ALA A 357 10.98 8.35 25.01
N LEU A 358 12.10 8.42 25.73
CA LEU A 358 12.94 7.27 26.12
C LEU A 358 12.71 6.76 27.56
N THR A 359 11.84 7.42 28.31
CA THR A 359 11.58 6.99 29.70
C THR A 359 10.81 5.67 29.75
N SER A 360 10.85 4.99 30.87
CA SER A 360 10.11 3.72 31.07
C SER A 360 8.59 3.87 30.98
N SER A 361 8.07 5.07 31.21
CA SER A 361 6.67 5.46 31.02
C SER A 361 6.42 6.18 29.70
N GLY A 362 7.46 6.40 28.89
CA GLY A 362 7.38 7.15 27.64
C GLY A 362 6.57 6.45 26.57
N LEU A 363 6.03 7.25 25.68
CA LEU A 363 5.15 6.85 24.60
C LEU A 363 5.65 5.66 23.77
N TYR A 364 6.94 5.64 23.46
CA TYR A 364 7.54 4.64 22.56
C TYR A 364 8.04 3.38 23.30
N ASN A 365 7.96 3.33 24.63
CA ASN A 365 8.55 2.26 25.41
C ASN A 365 8.05 0.86 25.01
N SER A 366 6.75 0.67 24.82
CA SER A 366 6.17 -0.61 24.37
C SER A 366 6.71 -1.05 23.01
N HIS A 367 6.87 -0.10 22.07
CA HIS A 367 7.43 -0.36 20.75
C HIS A 367 8.93 -0.72 20.84
N LEU A 368 9.70 0.04 21.59
CA LEU A 368 11.13 -0.18 21.79
C LEU A 368 11.42 -1.52 22.47
N ARG A 369 10.67 -1.88 23.51
CA ARG A 369 10.76 -3.20 24.15
C ARG A 369 10.42 -4.34 23.20
N ARG A 370 9.38 -4.17 22.38
CA ARG A 370 9.06 -5.16 21.36
C ARG A 370 10.22 -5.33 20.38
N LEU A 371 10.79 -4.25 19.84
CA LEU A 371 11.97 -4.33 18.97
C LEU A 371 13.15 -5.01 19.67
N ALA A 372 13.44 -4.67 20.91
CA ALA A 372 14.49 -5.31 21.69
C ALA A 372 14.26 -6.82 21.86
N SER A 373 13.01 -7.27 22.04
CA SER A 373 12.68 -8.69 22.14
C SER A 373 12.88 -9.48 20.83
N LEU A 374 12.93 -8.81 19.67
CA LEU A 374 13.20 -9.41 18.37
C LEU A 374 14.70 -9.57 18.09
N ILE A 375 15.56 -8.94 18.91
CA ILE A 375 17.02 -9.07 18.85
C ILE A 375 17.41 -10.32 19.65
N THR A 376 17.23 -11.50 19.05
CA THR A 376 17.28 -12.79 19.76
C THR A 376 18.66 -13.45 19.81
N THR A 377 19.61 -12.99 19.01
CA THR A 377 20.95 -13.58 18.91
C THR A 377 22.04 -12.59 19.30
N PRO A 378 23.17 -13.04 19.88
CA PRO A 378 24.30 -12.15 20.18
C PRO A 378 24.81 -11.39 18.97
N GLN A 379 24.93 -12.07 17.82
CA GLN A 379 25.38 -11.45 16.57
C GLN A 379 24.48 -10.31 16.11
N LEU A 380 23.15 -10.46 16.27
CA LEU A 380 22.19 -9.42 15.93
C LEU A 380 22.29 -8.23 16.91
N ALA A 381 22.52 -8.52 18.19
CA ALA A 381 22.73 -7.49 19.22
C ALA A 381 24.02 -6.69 18.98
N ASP A 382 25.10 -7.37 18.60
CA ASP A 382 26.37 -6.73 18.28
C ASP A 382 26.24 -5.84 17.02
N ALA A 383 25.56 -6.33 15.97
CA ALA A 383 25.30 -5.56 14.77
C ALA A 383 24.42 -4.30 15.05
N VAL A 384 23.43 -4.41 15.94
CA VAL A 384 22.64 -3.24 16.37
C VAL A 384 23.56 -2.23 17.05
N LYS A 385 24.37 -2.63 18.02
CA LYS A 385 25.30 -1.72 18.73
C LYS A 385 26.29 -1.06 17.78
N GLU A 386 26.85 -1.82 16.84
CA GLU A 386 27.78 -1.29 15.84
C GLU A 386 27.14 -0.16 15.03
N VAL A 387 25.93 -0.38 14.48
CA VAL A 387 25.25 0.63 13.67
C VAL A 387 24.80 1.82 14.51
N MET A 388 24.24 1.58 15.71
CA MET A 388 23.73 2.66 16.55
C MET A 388 24.85 3.56 17.11
N SER A 389 26.08 3.05 17.23
CA SER A 389 27.23 3.79 17.72
C SER A 389 27.92 4.65 16.64
N ALA A 390 27.53 4.51 15.39
CA ALA A 390 28.10 5.22 14.25
C ALA A 390 27.03 6.04 13.51
N ASP A 391 27.46 7.04 12.73
CA ASP A 391 26.55 7.73 11.82
C ASP A 391 26.25 6.84 10.61
N GLU A 392 27.24 6.14 10.11
CA GLU A 392 27.13 5.12 9.07
C GLU A 392 28.22 4.04 9.26
N THR A 393 27.90 2.81 8.98
CA THR A 393 28.86 1.68 9.03
C THR A 393 28.57 0.67 7.93
N ILE A 394 29.53 -0.23 7.66
CA ILE A 394 29.35 -1.35 6.72
C ILE A 394 29.35 -2.63 7.54
N LEU A 395 28.19 -3.24 7.70
CA LEU A 395 28.07 -4.53 8.34
C LEU A 395 28.68 -5.62 7.45
N SER A 396 29.55 -6.43 8.03
CA SER A 396 30.22 -7.54 7.33
C SER A 396 29.25 -8.65 6.90
N ASP A 397 28.16 -8.83 7.64
CA ASP A 397 27.10 -9.80 7.32
C ASP A 397 25.88 -9.07 6.75
N SER A 398 25.68 -9.17 5.45
CA SER A 398 24.54 -8.60 4.74
C SER A 398 23.20 -9.17 5.21
N CYS A 399 23.16 -10.42 5.68
CA CYS A 399 21.94 -11.04 6.19
C CYS A 399 21.46 -10.35 7.49
N LEU A 400 22.39 -10.02 8.38
CA LEU A 400 22.08 -9.23 9.59
C LEU A 400 21.63 -7.82 9.21
N ALA A 401 22.30 -7.17 8.23
CA ALA A 401 21.93 -5.85 7.75
C ALA A 401 20.48 -5.84 7.20
N TYR A 402 20.13 -6.80 6.35
CA TYR A 402 18.77 -6.91 5.83
C TYR A 402 17.73 -7.23 6.91
N LYS A 403 18.08 -8.06 7.90
CA LYS A 403 17.19 -8.36 9.01
C LYS A 403 16.91 -7.11 9.87
N LEU A 404 17.94 -6.32 10.19
CA LEU A 404 17.78 -5.07 10.92
C LEU A 404 16.99 -4.02 10.13
N ASN A 405 17.23 -3.96 8.81
CA ASN A 405 16.47 -3.07 7.93
C ASN A 405 14.98 -3.47 7.87
N SER A 406 14.67 -4.75 7.80
CA SER A 406 13.29 -5.23 7.77
C SER A 406 12.52 -4.97 9.07
N LEU A 407 13.22 -4.95 10.20
CA LEU A 407 12.66 -4.51 11.49
C LEU A 407 12.46 -2.99 11.56
N GLY A 408 12.97 -2.25 10.59
CA GLY A 408 12.94 -0.79 10.56
C GLY A 408 13.96 -0.11 11.47
N LEU A 409 14.88 -0.87 12.06
CA LEU A 409 15.90 -0.33 13.00
C LEU A 409 16.98 0.47 12.27
N ILE A 410 17.32 0.05 11.04
CA ILE A 410 18.37 0.69 10.24
C ILE A 410 17.88 1.00 8.83
N LYS A 411 18.49 1.99 8.21
CA LYS A 411 18.40 2.29 6.77
C LYS A 411 19.65 1.74 6.08
N LEU A 412 19.45 1.22 4.87
CA LEU A 412 20.55 0.78 4.01
C LEU A 412 20.63 1.72 2.81
N LYS A 413 21.80 2.32 2.59
CA LYS A 413 22.09 3.15 1.43
C LYS A 413 23.52 2.88 0.98
N ASP A 414 23.71 2.54 -0.29
CA ASP A 414 25.02 2.29 -0.89
C ASP A 414 25.89 1.30 -0.09
N ASN A 415 25.29 0.20 0.37
CA ASN A 415 25.87 -0.83 1.26
C ASN A 415 26.26 -0.35 2.67
N LYS A 416 25.91 0.88 3.04
CA LYS A 416 26.12 1.40 4.38
C LYS A 416 24.82 1.28 5.19
N ALA A 417 24.97 0.95 6.45
CA ALA A 417 23.92 0.90 7.44
C ALA A 417 23.98 2.15 8.33
N MET A 418 22.84 2.75 8.59
CA MET A 418 22.68 3.89 9.49
C MET A 418 21.43 3.70 10.35
N PRO A 419 21.34 4.26 11.56
CA PRO A 419 20.13 4.23 12.37
C PRO A 419 18.94 4.82 11.60
N SER A 420 17.76 4.23 11.72
CA SER A 420 16.56 4.75 11.04
C SER A 420 16.11 6.09 11.64
N CYS A 421 16.33 6.30 12.92
CA CYS A 421 16.00 7.54 13.61
C CYS A 421 16.78 7.68 14.93
N GLU A 422 16.79 8.89 15.49
CA GLU A 422 17.51 9.21 16.73
C GLU A 422 16.92 8.46 17.94
N LEU A 423 15.61 8.23 17.98
CA LEU A 423 14.95 7.43 19.03
C LEU A 423 15.58 6.03 19.18
N TYR A 424 15.83 5.35 18.05
CA TYR A 424 16.46 4.02 18.08
C TYR A 424 17.94 4.10 18.45
N ARG A 425 18.65 5.10 17.92
CA ARG A 425 20.05 5.33 18.28
C ARG A 425 20.19 5.46 19.81
N GLN A 426 19.45 6.35 20.43
CA GLN A 426 19.54 6.61 21.87
C GLN A 426 19.12 5.41 22.71
N TYR A 427 18.07 4.67 22.31
CA TYR A 427 17.61 3.51 23.07
C TYR A 427 18.55 2.31 23.02
N PHE A 428 19.18 2.05 21.89
CA PHE A 428 20.04 0.86 21.73
C PHE A 428 21.52 1.15 21.98
N CYS A 429 21.96 2.41 22.12
CA CYS A 429 23.27 2.80 22.63
C CYS A 429 23.35 2.88 24.15
N SER A 430 22.21 3.06 24.82
CA SER A 430 22.13 3.05 26.29
C SER A 430 22.07 1.61 26.83
#